data_3f0155a0c290e1187f1f38756cdd33ed
#
_entry.id   3f0155a0c290e1187f1f38756cdd33ed
#
_cell.length_a   1.000
_cell.length_b   1.000
_cell.length_c   1.000
_cell.angle_alpha   90.00
_cell.angle_beta   90.00
_cell.angle_gamma   90.00
#
_symmetry.space_group_name_H-M   'P 1'
#
loop_
_entity.id
_entity.type
_entity.pdbx_description
1 polymer ?
#
loop_
_entity_poly.entity_id
_entity_poly.type
_entity_poly.pdbx_seq_one_letter_code
_entity_poly.pdbx_strand_id
1 'polypeptide(L)'
;MNKLFYLAAAVALALCVGCSDGEKKRSILNVSYDPTRELYKEYDAAFAEHWLATTGEAIEIEKCNGGSGAQARAVKMGHEADVVTLALAFDINDVATDLFEAGSDNPENPNYWQKRLPNNSCPYTSTIVIVVRKGNPKKIRGWDDLTRSDVEVVTPNPKTSGGARWNYLALWGFALDKALADVGGLDALSNPTQAERVEAAQAEARAFVKRVLANVRGGMQAGARGATDDFVKNKVGDAFLAWENEAILAKEYAEGELEIIVPEITVKAEPPVAVVDKIVDRRGTRDLAEAYLKYMYEPEAQDIIARAHYRPCLPEVAEKYRDKFPETRLFTVDDVFGGWLNAQRTHFNSGGVFDQIVEENLREGQ
;
A
#
# COMPACT_ATOMS: atom_id res chain seq x y z
N MET A 1 91.70 -26.38 -14.50
CA MET A 1 91.37 -26.34 -15.96
C MET A 1 90.11 -27.16 -16.08
N ASN A 2 89.04 -26.60 -16.49
CA ASN A 2 87.86 -27.01 -17.16
C ASN A 2 86.63 -26.24 -16.61
N LYS A 3 86.22 -25.35 -17.48
CA LYS A 3 85.02 -24.57 -17.34
C LYS A 3 83.79 -25.42 -17.74
N LEU A 4 82.80 -25.53 -16.91
CA LEU A 4 81.49 -26.04 -17.29
C LEU A 4 80.46 -24.89 -17.22
N PHE A 5 79.86 -24.58 -18.36
CA PHE A 5 78.78 -23.63 -18.54
C PHE A 5 77.51 -24.30 -18.11
N TYR A 6 76.73 -23.67 -17.18
CA TYR A 6 75.32 -23.98 -16.94
C TYR A 6 74.45 -22.90 -17.53
N LEU A 7 73.68 -23.28 -18.51
CA LEU A 7 72.66 -22.49 -19.15
C LEU A 7 71.40 -22.57 -18.29
N ALA A 8 71.05 -21.49 -17.60
CA ALA A 8 69.82 -21.39 -16.85
C ALA A 8 68.73 -20.84 -17.76
N ALA A 9 67.75 -21.70 -18.11
CA ALA A 9 66.56 -21.29 -18.81
C ALA A 9 65.59 -20.69 -17.79
N ALA A 10 65.34 -19.37 -17.83
CA ALA A 10 64.32 -18.69 -17.04
C ALA A 10 62.99 -18.88 -17.76
N VAL A 11 62.10 -19.70 -17.17
CA VAL A 11 60.71 -19.79 -17.58
C VAL A 11 59.96 -18.64 -16.83
N ALA A 12 59.63 -17.60 -17.57
CA ALA A 12 58.75 -16.52 -17.06
C ALA A 12 57.31 -17.05 -17.01
N LEU A 13 56.84 -17.41 -15.83
CA LEU A 13 55.43 -17.68 -15.56
C LEU A 13 54.72 -16.32 -15.50
N ALA A 14 54.05 -15.92 -16.59
CA ALA A 14 53.14 -14.77 -16.57
C ALA A 14 51.92 -15.15 -15.75
N LEU A 15 51.91 -14.75 -14.47
CA LEU A 15 50.71 -14.70 -13.66
C LEU A 15 49.83 -13.57 -14.22
N CYS A 16 48.86 -13.95 -15.05
CA CYS A 16 47.71 -13.09 -15.32
C CYS A 16 46.93 -12.96 -13.99
N VAL A 17 47.28 -11.95 -13.19
CA VAL A 17 46.39 -11.43 -12.16
C VAL A 17 45.27 -10.74 -12.92
N GLY A 18 44.23 -11.50 -13.23
CA GLY A 18 42.95 -10.93 -13.61
C GLY A 18 42.44 -10.11 -12.41
N CYS A 19 42.64 -8.81 -12.45
CA CYS A 19 41.79 -7.90 -11.68
C CYS A 19 40.40 -8.15 -12.21
N SER A 20 39.62 -8.94 -11.50
CA SER A 20 38.19 -8.86 -11.60
C SER A 20 37.83 -7.49 -11.00
N ASP A 21 37.79 -6.44 -11.82
CA ASP A 21 36.93 -5.32 -11.54
C ASP A 21 35.58 -5.96 -11.31
N GLY A 22 35.11 -5.96 -10.04
CA GLY A 22 33.80 -6.46 -9.74
C GLY A 22 32.82 -5.61 -10.55
N GLU A 23 32.32 -6.17 -11.65
CA GLU A 23 31.30 -5.53 -12.48
C GLU A 23 30.23 -5.06 -11.52
N LYS A 24 30.03 -3.75 -11.43
CA LYS A 24 29.03 -3.17 -10.58
C LYS A 24 27.69 -3.72 -11.05
N LYS A 25 27.07 -4.57 -10.24
CA LYS A 25 25.76 -5.15 -10.57
C LYS A 25 24.80 -4.03 -10.92
N ARG A 26 24.01 -4.24 -11.97
CA ARG A 26 22.91 -3.33 -12.28
C ARG A 26 21.91 -3.36 -11.15
N SER A 27 21.42 -2.20 -10.70
CA SER A 27 20.51 -2.11 -9.59
C SER A 27 19.28 -1.27 -9.93
N ILE A 28 18.16 -1.59 -9.28
CA ILE A 28 16.97 -0.74 -9.24
C ILE A 28 16.62 -0.39 -7.80
N LEU A 29 15.99 0.78 -7.60
CA LEU A 29 15.45 1.21 -6.34
C LEU A 29 13.92 1.15 -6.38
N ASN A 30 13.33 0.33 -5.50
CA ASN A 30 11.90 0.32 -5.22
C ASN A 30 11.57 1.21 -4.02
N VAL A 31 10.83 2.30 -4.27
CA VAL A 31 10.29 3.16 -3.21
C VAL A 31 8.87 2.77 -2.91
N SER A 32 8.63 2.27 -1.68
CA SER A 32 7.39 1.62 -1.27
C SER A 32 6.81 2.20 0.03
N TYR A 33 5.61 1.78 0.38
CA TYR A 33 4.97 2.14 1.65
C TYR A 33 5.19 1.07 2.73
N ASP A 34 5.03 1.47 4.02
CA ASP A 34 5.43 0.64 5.17
C ASP A 34 4.90 -0.79 5.21
N PRO A 35 3.61 -1.08 4.98
CA PRO A 35 3.05 -2.42 5.06
C PRO A 35 3.65 -3.48 4.13
N THR A 36 4.43 -3.09 3.12
CA THR A 36 4.98 -4.01 2.10
C THR A 36 6.36 -4.57 2.43
N ARG A 37 6.94 -4.26 3.58
CA ARG A 37 8.32 -4.66 3.92
C ARG A 37 8.55 -6.17 3.84
N GLU A 38 7.61 -6.93 4.38
CA GLU A 38 7.66 -8.39 4.40
C GLU A 38 7.47 -8.96 3.00
N LEU A 39 6.51 -8.41 2.23
CA LEU A 39 6.29 -8.79 0.84
C LEU A 39 7.57 -8.64 0.00
N TYR A 40 8.14 -7.44 -0.03
CA TYR A 40 9.31 -7.18 -0.88
C TYR A 40 10.60 -7.86 -0.39
N LYS A 41 10.66 -8.34 0.84
CA LYS A 41 11.78 -9.16 1.30
C LYS A 41 11.87 -10.49 0.55
N GLU A 42 10.74 -11.16 0.35
CA GLU A 42 10.67 -12.44 -0.37
C GLU A 42 10.59 -12.24 -1.89
N TYR A 43 9.82 -11.25 -2.33
CA TYR A 43 9.62 -10.94 -3.73
C TYR A 43 10.93 -10.52 -4.44
N ASP A 44 11.73 -9.64 -3.83
CA ASP A 44 13.00 -9.17 -4.40
C ASP A 44 13.97 -10.32 -4.62
N ALA A 45 14.04 -11.26 -3.68
CA ALA A 45 14.88 -12.45 -3.81
C ALA A 45 14.41 -13.35 -4.96
N ALA A 46 13.11 -13.63 -5.05
CA ALA A 46 12.53 -14.46 -6.10
C ALA A 46 12.71 -13.81 -7.49
N PHE A 47 12.49 -12.51 -7.61
CA PHE A 47 12.71 -11.80 -8.86
C PHE A 47 14.19 -11.80 -9.28
N ALA A 48 15.12 -11.60 -8.35
CA ALA A 48 16.55 -11.64 -8.67
C ALA A 48 16.99 -13.02 -9.16
N GLU A 49 16.47 -14.11 -8.60
CA GLU A 49 16.70 -15.48 -9.08
C GLU A 49 16.06 -15.70 -10.46
N HIS A 50 14.83 -15.25 -10.67
CA HIS A 50 14.15 -15.32 -11.95
C HIS A 50 14.92 -14.55 -13.04
N TRP A 51 15.36 -13.32 -12.74
CA TRP A 51 16.14 -12.50 -13.68
C TRP A 51 17.46 -13.16 -14.06
N LEU A 52 18.20 -13.67 -13.06
CA LEU A 52 19.45 -14.39 -13.30
C LEU A 52 19.22 -15.64 -14.17
N ALA A 53 18.18 -16.40 -13.91
CA ALA A 53 17.86 -17.62 -14.66
C ALA A 53 17.47 -17.33 -16.12
N THR A 54 16.80 -16.20 -16.38
CA THR A 54 16.28 -15.85 -17.71
C THR A 54 17.27 -15.04 -18.56
N THR A 55 18.12 -14.22 -17.93
CA THR A 55 19.03 -13.30 -18.65
C THR A 55 20.51 -13.63 -18.45
N GLY A 56 20.87 -14.42 -17.44
CA GLY A 56 22.26 -14.65 -17.03
C GLY A 56 22.87 -13.49 -16.24
N GLU A 57 22.13 -12.41 -15.97
CA GLU A 57 22.61 -11.20 -15.30
C GLU A 57 22.25 -11.22 -13.81
N ALA A 58 23.25 -11.01 -12.95
CA ALA A 58 23.00 -10.80 -11.52
C ALA A 58 22.73 -9.33 -11.23
N ILE A 59 21.65 -9.06 -10.51
CA ILE A 59 21.17 -7.70 -10.17
C ILE A 59 21.14 -7.47 -8.67
N GLU A 60 20.92 -6.20 -8.28
CA GLU A 60 20.63 -5.79 -6.91
C GLU A 60 19.33 -4.99 -6.89
N ILE A 61 18.48 -5.24 -5.87
CA ILE A 61 17.24 -4.50 -5.66
C ILE A 61 17.33 -3.79 -4.32
N GLU A 62 17.42 -2.48 -4.40
CA GLU A 62 17.38 -1.59 -3.25
C GLU A 62 15.93 -1.23 -2.93
N LYS A 63 15.61 -1.02 -1.64
CA LYS A 63 14.26 -0.62 -1.23
C LYS A 63 14.27 0.43 -0.14
N CYS A 64 13.28 1.32 -0.21
CA CYS A 64 13.02 2.33 0.79
C CYS A 64 11.53 2.28 1.17
N ASN A 65 11.21 2.08 2.44
CA ASN A 65 9.83 2.01 2.94
C ASN A 65 9.54 3.15 3.90
N GLY A 66 8.34 3.71 3.81
CA GLY A 66 7.87 4.80 4.68
C GLY A 66 6.41 5.13 4.46
N GLY A 67 5.93 6.23 5.00
CA GLY A 67 4.57 6.72 4.71
C GLY A 67 4.43 7.06 3.22
N SER A 68 3.39 6.53 2.54
CA SER A 68 3.22 6.62 1.09
C SER A 68 3.37 8.05 0.52
N GLY A 69 2.66 9.03 1.09
CA GLY A 69 2.78 10.42 0.64
C GLY A 69 4.14 11.07 0.96
N ALA A 70 4.88 10.59 1.99
CA ALA A 70 6.24 11.03 2.26
C ALA A 70 7.20 10.47 1.21
N GLN A 71 7.03 9.21 0.83
CA GLN A 71 7.80 8.56 -0.23
C GLN A 71 7.59 9.22 -1.59
N ALA A 72 6.33 9.52 -1.96
CA ALA A 72 6.02 10.27 -3.19
C ALA A 72 6.77 11.62 -3.23
N ARG A 73 6.72 12.38 -2.14
CA ARG A 73 7.45 13.66 -2.04
C ARG A 73 8.97 13.48 -2.13
N ALA A 74 9.54 12.45 -1.48
CA ALA A 74 10.98 12.18 -1.55
C ALA A 74 11.42 11.92 -2.99
N VAL A 75 10.65 11.14 -3.75
CA VAL A 75 10.93 10.86 -5.18
C VAL A 75 10.88 12.15 -6.00
N LYS A 76 9.85 12.99 -5.81
CA LYS A 76 9.76 14.31 -6.47
C LYS A 76 10.93 15.23 -6.12
N MET A 77 11.46 15.14 -4.91
CA MET A 77 12.59 15.94 -4.43
C MET A 77 13.97 15.36 -4.81
N GLY A 78 14.01 14.31 -5.65
CA GLY A 78 15.25 13.79 -6.21
C GLY A 78 15.71 12.45 -5.65
N HIS A 79 14.88 11.72 -4.87
CA HIS A 79 15.16 10.33 -4.55
C HIS A 79 14.95 9.47 -5.81
N GLU A 80 16.03 8.96 -6.38
CA GLU A 80 16.08 8.35 -7.72
C GLU A 80 15.46 6.94 -7.75
N ALA A 81 14.16 6.84 -7.52
CA ALA A 81 13.40 5.60 -7.60
C ALA A 81 13.23 5.13 -9.05
N ASP A 82 13.57 3.88 -9.36
CA ASP A 82 13.25 3.25 -10.64
C ASP A 82 11.77 2.86 -10.70
N VAL A 83 11.25 2.37 -9.59
CA VAL A 83 9.83 2.02 -9.44
C VAL A 83 9.26 2.60 -8.14
N VAL A 84 7.99 2.95 -8.20
CA VAL A 84 7.20 3.35 -7.04
C VAL A 84 6.06 2.34 -6.84
N THR A 85 5.93 1.85 -5.61
CA THR A 85 4.91 0.87 -5.21
C THR A 85 4.20 1.41 -3.98
N LEU A 86 3.29 2.38 -4.21
CA LEU A 86 2.71 3.21 -3.17
C LEU A 86 1.30 2.75 -2.77
N ALA A 87 0.81 3.26 -1.64
CA ALA A 87 -0.49 2.85 -1.12
C ALA A 87 -1.68 3.38 -1.93
N LEU A 88 -1.51 4.45 -2.71
CA LEU A 88 -2.59 5.20 -3.33
C LEU A 88 -2.23 5.62 -4.76
N ALA A 89 -3.18 5.54 -5.67
CA ALA A 89 -3.02 6.09 -7.01
C ALA A 89 -2.77 7.61 -6.99
N PHE A 90 -3.34 8.34 -6.03
CA PHE A 90 -3.07 9.77 -5.86
C PHE A 90 -1.58 10.07 -5.62
N ASP A 91 -0.91 9.27 -4.78
CA ASP A 91 0.50 9.48 -4.46
C ASP A 91 1.40 9.19 -5.68
N ILE A 92 1.03 8.21 -6.54
CA ILE A 92 1.71 7.98 -7.82
C ILE A 92 1.39 9.07 -8.85
N ASN A 93 0.15 9.57 -8.93
CA ASN A 93 -0.20 10.70 -9.78
C ASN A 93 0.65 11.94 -9.45
N ASP A 94 0.90 12.20 -8.16
CA ASP A 94 1.76 13.31 -7.74
C ASP A 94 3.21 13.15 -8.24
N VAL A 95 3.75 11.93 -8.24
CA VAL A 95 5.06 11.61 -8.86
C VAL A 95 5.00 11.73 -10.38
N ALA A 96 3.93 11.22 -11.00
CA ALA A 96 3.76 11.16 -12.43
C ALA A 96 3.76 12.55 -13.11
N THR A 97 3.16 13.54 -12.46
CA THR A 97 3.12 14.92 -12.96
C THR A 97 4.50 15.46 -13.34
N ASP A 98 5.54 15.11 -12.59
CA ASP A 98 6.88 15.64 -12.78
C ASP A 98 7.86 14.65 -13.44
N LEU A 99 7.68 13.36 -13.21
CA LEU A 99 8.72 12.35 -13.48
C LEU A 99 8.32 11.27 -14.48
N PHE A 100 7.07 11.23 -14.94
CA PHE A 100 6.65 10.29 -15.97
C PHE A 100 6.69 10.94 -17.36
N GLU A 101 6.43 10.15 -18.39
CA GLU A 101 6.28 10.64 -19.77
C GLU A 101 5.09 11.61 -19.88
N ALA A 102 5.18 12.55 -20.80
CA ALA A 102 4.16 13.55 -21.00
C ALA A 102 2.77 12.93 -21.24
N GLY A 103 1.79 13.37 -20.45
CA GLY A 103 0.40 12.90 -20.52
C GLY A 103 0.13 11.58 -19.80
N SER A 104 1.15 10.96 -19.19
CA SER A 104 0.95 9.73 -18.41
C SER A 104 0.18 9.95 -17.10
N ASP A 105 0.01 11.16 -16.67
CA ASP A 105 -0.78 11.57 -15.49
C ASP A 105 -2.25 11.87 -15.83
N ASN A 106 -2.61 11.85 -17.12
CA ASN A 106 -3.97 12.13 -17.60
C ASN A 106 -4.75 10.81 -17.85
N PRO A 107 -5.83 10.53 -17.10
CA PRO A 107 -6.65 9.33 -17.27
C PRO A 107 -7.24 9.13 -18.68
N GLU A 108 -7.49 10.22 -19.41
CA GLU A 108 -8.02 10.18 -20.77
C GLU A 108 -6.95 9.78 -21.81
N ASN A 109 -5.67 9.86 -21.44
CA ASN A 109 -4.57 9.48 -22.32
C ASN A 109 -4.48 7.94 -22.42
N PRO A 110 -4.32 7.36 -23.64
CA PRO A 110 -4.03 5.92 -23.78
C PRO A 110 -2.79 5.46 -23.01
N ASN A 111 -1.79 6.34 -22.84
CA ASN A 111 -0.54 6.06 -22.12
C ASN A 111 -0.63 6.38 -20.63
N TYR A 112 -1.82 6.58 -20.09
CA TYR A 112 -2.00 6.79 -18.65
C TYR A 112 -1.34 5.67 -17.86
N TRP A 113 -0.55 6.00 -16.85
CA TRP A 113 0.31 5.04 -16.15
C TRP A 113 -0.46 3.85 -15.55
N GLN A 114 -1.69 4.04 -15.07
CA GLN A 114 -2.51 2.95 -14.56
C GLN A 114 -2.95 1.93 -15.64
N LYS A 115 -2.89 2.30 -16.93
CA LYS A 115 -3.23 1.42 -18.04
C LYS A 115 -2.06 0.56 -18.52
N ARG A 116 -0.85 0.78 -17.98
CA ARG A 116 0.38 0.09 -18.42
C ARG A 116 0.48 -1.35 -17.92
N LEU A 117 -0.17 -1.67 -16.81
CA LEU A 117 -0.19 -3.01 -16.22
C LEU A 117 -1.64 -3.44 -15.92
N PRO A 118 -1.91 -4.75 -15.75
CA PRO A 118 -3.26 -5.25 -15.45
C PRO A 118 -3.85 -4.64 -14.16
N ASN A 119 -5.18 -4.68 -14.05
CA ASN A 119 -5.93 -4.24 -12.87
C ASN A 119 -5.60 -2.81 -12.43
N ASN A 120 -5.54 -1.85 -13.37
CA ASN A 120 -5.13 -0.46 -13.10
C ASN A 120 -3.75 -0.37 -12.44
N SER A 121 -2.81 -1.21 -12.87
CA SER A 121 -1.47 -1.34 -12.29
C SER A 121 -1.46 -1.76 -10.81
N CYS A 122 -2.48 -2.51 -10.36
CA CYS A 122 -2.60 -3.03 -9.01
C CYS A 122 -2.41 -4.56 -9.01
N PRO A 123 -1.20 -5.07 -8.68
CA PRO A 123 -0.91 -6.50 -8.73
C PRO A 123 -1.54 -7.30 -7.60
N TYR A 124 -2.05 -6.65 -6.58
CA TYR A 124 -2.74 -7.24 -5.43
C TYR A 124 -3.73 -6.25 -4.83
N THR A 125 -4.59 -6.75 -3.96
CA THR A 125 -5.51 -5.93 -3.18
C THR A 125 -5.41 -6.26 -1.69
N SER A 126 -6.04 -5.44 -0.88
CA SER A 126 -6.27 -5.66 0.54
C SER A 126 -7.61 -5.05 0.93
N THR A 127 -7.91 -5.05 2.21
CA THR A 127 -9.08 -4.36 2.74
C THR A 127 -8.80 -3.82 4.14
N ILE A 128 -9.74 -3.08 4.70
CA ILE A 128 -9.64 -2.57 6.07
C ILE A 128 -10.47 -3.43 7.00
N VAL A 129 -9.84 -3.84 8.10
CA VAL A 129 -10.46 -4.65 9.16
C VAL A 129 -10.32 -3.95 10.51
N ILE A 130 -11.01 -4.47 11.52
CA ILE A 130 -10.94 -4.00 12.89
C ILE A 130 -10.18 -5.04 13.71
N VAL A 131 -9.08 -4.66 14.34
CA VAL A 131 -8.35 -5.51 15.28
C VAL A 131 -8.77 -5.18 16.70
N VAL A 132 -9.10 -6.20 17.47
CA VAL A 132 -9.54 -6.06 18.87
C VAL A 132 -8.70 -6.93 19.80
N ARG A 133 -8.77 -6.68 21.09
CA ARG A 133 -8.12 -7.50 22.12
C ARG A 133 -8.76 -8.89 22.16
N LYS A 134 -8.00 -9.89 22.59
CA LYS A 134 -8.45 -11.26 22.79
C LYS A 134 -9.73 -11.33 23.65
N GLY A 135 -10.68 -12.14 23.21
CA GLY A 135 -11.98 -12.28 23.85
C GLY A 135 -12.91 -11.09 23.62
N ASN A 136 -12.50 -10.13 22.81
CA ASN A 136 -13.30 -8.95 22.42
C ASN A 136 -14.05 -8.32 23.60
N PRO A 137 -13.37 -7.76 24.61
CA PRO A 137 -14.01 -7.30 25.86
C PRO A 137 -15.09 -6.24 25.64
N LYS A 138 -14.94 -5.43 24.59
CA LYS A 138 -15.90 -4.39 24.21
C LYS A 138 -17.02 -4.89 23.31
N LYS A 139 -17.01 -6.18 22.93
CA LYS A 139 -18.03 -6.80 22.06
C LYS A 139 -18.23 -6.04 20.76
N ILE A 140 -17.13 -5.61 20.13
CA ILE A 140 -17.11 -4.92 18.84
C ILE A 140 -17.42 -5.94 17.74
N ARG A 141 -18.44 -5.69 16.92
CA ARG A 141 -18.88 -6.59 15.85
C ARG A 141 -18.71 -5.99 14.45
N GLY A 142 -18.56 -4.66 14.39
CA GLY A 142 -18.43 -3.92 13.13
C GLY A 142 -18.24 -2.43 13.35
N TRP A 143 -18.37 -1.69 12.26
CA TRP A 143 -18.12 -0.25 12.25
C TRP A 143 -18.98 0.57 13.22
N ASP A 144 -20.26 0.19 13.41
CA ASP A 144 -21.18 0.91 14.30
C ASP A 144 -20.69 0.97 15.75
N ASP A 145 -20.08 -0.11 16.22
CA ASP A 145 -19.62 -0.19 17.60
C ASP A 145 -18.47 0.80 17.90
N LEU A 146 -17.76 1.28 16.86
CA LEU A 146 -16.70 2.27 16.99
C LEU A 146 -17.19 3.67 17.35
N THR A 147 -18.52 3.93 17.23
CA THR A 147 -19.12 5.21 17.62
C THR A 147 -19.49 5.29 19.10
N ARG A 148 -19.36 4.19 19.82
CA ARG A 148 -19.72 4.11 21.24
C ARG A 148 -18.69 4.86 22.08
N SER A 149 -19.15 5.63 23.08
CA SER A 149 -18.29 6.45 23.93
C SER A 149 -17.36 5.64 24.88
N ASP A 150 -17.66 4.34 25.06
CA ASP A 150 -16.84 3.43 25.86
C ASP A 150 -15.80 2.65 25.01
N VAL A 151 -15.68 2.94 23.71
CA VAL A 151 -14.73 2.31 22.79
C VAL A 151 -13.65 3.31 22.39
N GLU A 152 -12.40 2.97 22.62
CA GLU A 152 -11.24 3.74 22.20
C GLU A 152 -10.67 3.19 20.89
N VAL A 153 -10.51 4.05 19.88
CA VAL A 153 -10.07 3.69 18.53
C VAL A 153 -8.63 4.13 18.30
N VAL A 154 -7.85 3.28 17.61
CA VAL A 154 -6.51 3.60 17.12
C VAL A 154 -6.52 3.59 15.59
N THR A 155 -5.98 4.62 14.98
CA THR A 155 -5.76 4.71 13.53
C THR A 155 -4.62 5.69 13.24
N PRO A 156 -3.82 5.49 12.18
CA PRO A 156 -2.82 6.48 11.79
C PRO A 156 -3.47 7.74 11.19
N ASN A 157 -2.65 8.77 10.95
CA ASN A 157 -3.12 10.07 10.46
C ASN A 157 -3.28 10.10 8.94
N PRO A 158 -4.47 10.38 8.38
CA PRO A 158 -4.70 10.47 6.94
C PRO A 158 -3.90 11.57 6.22
N LYS A 159 -3.38 12.55 6.95
CA LYS A 159 -2.53 13.62 6.37
C LYS A 159 -1.12 13.13 6.02
N THR A 160 -0.66 12.05 6.64
CA THR A 160 0.70 11.52 6.49
C THR A 160 0.76 10.07 6.05
N SER A 161 -0.26 9.28 6.40
CA SER A 161 -0.35 7.85 6.10
C SER A 161 -1.35 7.56 4.99
N GLY A 162 -0.89 6.95 3.90
CA GLY A 162 -1.79 6.43 2.86
C GLY A 162 -2.74 5.36 3.41
N GLY A 163 -2.25 4.48 4.30
CA GLY A 163 -3.10 3.48 4.95
C GLY A 163 -4.27 4.08 5.72
N ALA A 164 -4.03 5.20 6.40
CA ALA A 164 -5.08 5.90 7.15
C ALA A 164 -6.17 6.52 6.25
N ARG A 165 -5.82 6.91 5.02
CA ARG A 165 -6.84 7.38 4.05
C ARG A 165 -7.79 6.26 3.70
N TRP A 166 -7.30 5.03 3.51
CA TRP A 166 -8.13 3.87 3.29
C TRP A 166 -9.03 3.56 4.52
N ASN A 167 -8.50 3.65 5.75
CA ASN A 167 -9.30 3.49 6.97
C ASN A 167 -10.46 4.48 7.02
N TYR A 168 -10.18 5.75 6.75
CA TYR A 168 -11.20 6.82 6.73
C TYR A 168 -12.25 6.57 5.64
N LEU A 169 -11.84 6.20 4.42
CA LEU A 169 -12.78 5.93 3.33
C LEU A 169 -13.62 4.66 3.58
N ALA A 170 -13.07 3.65 4.27
CA ALA A 170 -13.84 2.48 4.70
C ALA A 170 -15.00 2.86 5.64
N LEU A 171 -14.72 3.71 6.63
CA LEU A 171 -15.75 4.24 7.54
C LEU A 171 -16.83 5.04 6.80
N TRP A 172 -16.39 5.90 5.87
CA TRP A 172 -17.31 6.75 5.10
C TRP A 172 -18.21 5.94 4.19
N GLY A 173 -17.64 4.99 3.42
CA GLY A 173 -18.41 4.14 2.50
C GLY A 173 -19.40 3.22 3.23
N PHE A 174 -19.00 2.64 4.37
CA PHE A 174 -19.96 1.91 5.22
C PHE A 174 -21.13 2.80 5.68
N ALA A 175 -20.83 4.00 6.15
CA ALA A 175 -21.87 4.90 6.63
C ALA A 175 -22.83 5.35 5.51
N LEU A 176 -22.31 5.56 4.29
CA LEU A 176 -23.13 5.82 3.10
C LEU A 176 -24.03 4.63 2.74
N ASP A 177 -23.45 3.43 2.68
CA ASP A 177 -24.21 2.21 2.39
C ASP A 177 -25.36 2.02 3.35
N LYS A 178 -25.08 2.19 4.64
CA LYS A 178 -26.08 2.11 5.70
C LYS A 178 -27.15 3.18 5.56
N ALA A 179 -26.75 4.43 5.33
CA ALA A 179 -27.67 5.54 5.16
C ALA A 179 -28.59 5.37 3.93
N LEU A 180 -28.08 4.76 2.87
CA LEU A 180 -28.82 4.52 1.62
C LEU A 180 -29.50 3.15 1.54
N ALA A 181 -29.54 2.37 2.63
CA ALA A 181 -30.05 0.99 2.62
C ALA A 181 -31.50 0.87 2.12
N ASP A 182 -32.33 1.90 2.36
CA ASP A 182 -33.73 2.00 1.91
C ASP A 182 -33.88 2.20 0.39
N VAL A 183 -32.82 2.62 -0.30
CA VAL A 183 -32.82 2.93 -1.76
C VAL A 183 -31.77 2.12 -2.54
N GLY A 184 -31.26 1.03 -1.97
CA GLY A 184 -30.32 0.11 -2.63
C GLY A 184 -28.86 0.26 -2.24
N GLY A 185 -28.55 0.95 -1.12
CA GLY A 185 -27.18 1.11 -0.62
C GLY A 185 -26.32 1.96 -1.55
N LEU A 186 -25.06 1.59 -1.70
CA LEU A 186 -24.12 2.34 -2.54
C LEU A 186 -24.50 2.42 -4.02
N ASP A 187 -25.33 1.51 -4.55
CA ASP A 187 -25.80 1.56 -5.94
C ASP A 187 -26.62 2.83 -6.21
N ALA A 188 -27.26 3.40 -5.18
CA ALA A 188 -28.00 4.64 -5.30
C ALA A 188 -27.12 5.86 -5.66
N LEU A 189 -25.81 5.81 -5.44
CA LEU A 189 -24.87 6.90 -5.78
C LEU A 189 -24.85 7.20 -7.28
N SER A 190 -25.09 6.20 -8.12
CA SER A 190 -25.15 6.34 -9.58
C SER A 190 -26.53 6.72 -10.12
N ASN A 191 -27.56 6.79 -9.26
CA ASN A 191 -28.94 7.05 -9.65
C ASN A 191 -29.30 8.54 -9.47
N PRO A 192 -29.47 9.32 -10.56
CA PRO A 192 -29.78 10.76 -10.47
C PRO A 192 -31.09 11.06 -9.73
N THR A 193 -32.04 10.11 -9.70
CA THR A 193 -33.33 10.31 -9.01
C THR A 193 -33.19 10.27 -7.49
N GLN A 194 -32.03 9.82 -6.97
CA GLN A 194 -31.74 9.73 -5.55
C GLN A 194 -30.82 10.87 -5.05
N ALA A 195 -30.58 11.90 -5.84
CA ALA A 195 -29.62 12.97 -5.52
C ALA A 195 -29.84 13.62 -4.16
N GLU A 196 -31.08 13.96 -3.80
CA GLU A 196 -31.40 14.54 -2.48
C GLU A 196 -31.14 13.55 -1.34
N ARG A 197 -31.47 12.27 -1.56
CA ARG A 197 -31.22 11.21 -0.57
C ARG A 197 -29.73 10.95 -0.38
N VAL A 198 -28.97 11.00 -1.49
CA VAL A 198 -27.51 10.90 -1.47
C VAL A 198 -26.89 12.06 -0.72
N GLU A 199 -27.34 13.30 -0.92
CA GLU A 199 -26.84 14.46 -0.19
C GLU A 199 -27.10 14.32 1.32
N ALA A 200 -28.30 13.91 1.70
CA ALA A 200 -28.61 13.62 3.11
C ALA A 200 -27.72 12.52 3.69
N ALA A 201 -27.48 11.43 2.93
CA ALA A 201 -26.61 10.34 3.32
C ALA A 201 -25.14 10.78 3.51
N GLN A 202 -24.64 11.73 2.71
CA GLN A 202 -23.32 12.31 2.90
C GLN A 202 -23.20 13.03 4.26
N ALA A 203 -24.23 13.75 4.68
CA ALA A 203 -24.26 14.39 5.99
C ALA A 203 -24.29 13.35 7.14
N GLU A 204 -25.04 12.25 6.97
CA GLU A 204 -25.10 11.14 7.93
C GLU A 204 -23.73 10.44 8.03
N ALA A 205 -23.05 10.19 6.87
CA ALA A 205 -21.72 9.60 6.82
C ALA A 205 -20.67 10.50 7.51
N ARG A 206 -20.74 11.82 7.27
CA ARG A 206 -19.89 12.78 7.96
C ARG A 206 -20.07 12.73 9.47
N ALA A 207 -21.32 12.71 9.93
CA ALA A 207 -21.64 12.62 11.36
C ALA A 207 -21.17 11.30 11.99
N PHE A 208 -21.25 10.19 11.25
CA PHE A 208 -20.73 8.89 11.67
C PHE A 208 -19.23 8.93 11.85
N VAL A 209 -18.48 9.37 10.82
CA VAL A 209 -17.02 9.46 10.86
C VAL A 209 -16.56 10.42 11.97
N LYS A 210 -17.27 11.55 12.17
CA LYS A 210 -17.00 12.48 13.27
C LYS A 210 -17.04 11.78 14.62
N ARG A 211 -18.07 10.96 14.88
CA ARG A 211 -18.19 10.20 16.15
C ARG A 211 -17.05 9.18 16.31
N VAL A 212 -16.67 8.45 15.25
CA VAL A 212 -15.55 7.52 15.33
C VAL A 212 -14.24 8.25 15.62
N LEU A 213 -13.98 9.38 14.93
CA LEU A 213 -12.77 10.18 15.16
C LEU A 213 -12.73 10.85 16.54
N ALA A 214 -13.86 11.15 17.15
CA ALA A 214 -13.94 11.61 18.55
C ALA A 214 -13.44 10.54 19.55
N ASN A 215 -13.51 9.27 19.17
CA ASN A 215 -13.05 8.15 19.99
C ASN A 215 -11.58 7.78 19.78
N VAL A 216 -10.84 8.46 18.89
CA VAL A 216 -9.43 8.18 18.65
C VAL A 216 -8.59 8.57 19.86
N ARG A 217 -7.75 7.65 20.33
CA ARG A 217 -6.87 7.81 21.51
C ARG A 217 -5.41 7.60 21.13
N GLY A 218 -4.51 8.08 22.01
CA GLY A 218 -3.06 8.01 21.78
C GLY A 218 -2.52 8.96 20.72
N GLY A 219 -3.39 9.77 20.12
CA GLY A 219 -3.07 10.57 18.94
C GLY A 219 -3.03 9.73 17.65
N MET A 220 -2.99 10.39 16.50
CA MET A 220 -2.87 9.72 15.21
C MET A 220 -1.41 9.65 14.81
N GLN A 221 -0.83 8.46 14.82
CA GLN A 221 0.56 8.23 14.41
C GLN A 221 0.78 8.59 12.94
N ALA A 222 2.00 8.98 12.60
CA ALA A 222 2.35 9.42 11.24
C ALA A 222 2.24 8.31 10.18
N GLY A 223 2.32 7.03 10.58
CA GLY A 223 2.25 5.88 9.68
C GLY A 223 1.61 4.66 10.34
N ALA A 224 1.30 3.66 9.52
CA ALA A 224 0.64 2.43 9.97
C ALA A 224 1.44 1.70 11.06
N ARG A 225 2.76 1.59 10.91
CA ARG A 225 3.63 0.90 11.88
C ARG A 225 3.57 1.54 13.28
N GLY A 226 3.56 2.88 13.37
CA GLY A 226 3.41 3.58 14.65
C GLY A 226 2.07 3.26 15.33
N ALA A 227 0.98 3.24 14.56
CA ALA A 227 -0.34 2.88 15.06
C ALA A 227 -0.42 1.41 15.51
N THR A 228 0.22 0.49 14.75
CA THR A 228 0.36 -0.91 15.16
C THR A 228 1.12 -1.03 16.48
N ASP A 229 2.23 -0.32 16.63
CA ASP A 229 3.03 -0.33 17.87
C ASP A 229 2.24 0.23 19.06
N ASP A 230 1.48 1.31 18.88
CA ASP A 230 0.61 1.84 19.92
C ASP A 230 -0.42 0.81 20.37
N PHE A 231 -1.09 0.16 19.41
CA PHE A 231 -2.07 -0.85 19.74
C PHE A 231 -1.43 -2.11 20.34
N VAL A 232 -0.44 -2.70 19.68
CA VAL A 232 0.11 -4.01 20.07
C VAL A 232 1.03 -3.92 21.28
N LYS A 233 2.01 -2.98 21.26
CA LYS A 233 3.05 -2.88 22.28
C LYS A 233 2.65 -2.00 23.46
N ASN A 234 2.12 -0.81 23.15
CA ASN A 234 1.77 0.19 24.17
C ASN A 234 0.37 -0.04 24.77
N LYS A 235 -0.38 -1.00 24.23
CA LYS A 235 -1.73 -1.39 24.69
C LYS A 235 -2.74 -0.23 24.67
N VAL A 236 -2.58 0.75 23.78
CA VAL A 236 -3.50 1.87 23.58
C VAL A 236 -4.75 1.36 22.88
N GLY A 237 -5.92 1.82 23.30
CA GLY A 237 -7.22 1.61 22.66
C GLY A 237 -7.79 0.19 22.72
N ASP A 238 -9.05 0.08 22.34
CA ASP A 238 -9.84 -1.14 22.31
C ASP A 238 -9.95 -1.74 20.90
N ALA A 239 -9.96 -0.87 19.88
CA ALA A 239 -10.07 -1.22 18.46
C ALA A 239 -9.01 -0.51 17.63
N PHE A 240 -8.38 -1.23 16.71
CA PHE A 240 -7.40 -0.69 15.78
C PHE A 240 -7.88 -0.90 14.35
N LEU A 241 -7.93 0.18 13.57
CA LEU A 241 -8.25 0.13 12.14
C LEU A 241 -6.97 -0.16 11.36
N ALA A 242 -6.93 -1.31 10.73
CA ALA A 242 -5.74 -1.78 10.04
C ALA A 242 -6.07 -2.35 8.65
N TRP A 243 -5.06 -2.35 7.80
CA TRP A 243 -5.06 -3.19 6.61
C TRP A 243 -5.10 -4.66 7.02
N GLU A 244 -5.77 -5.49 6.23
CA GLU A 244 -5.93 -6.91 6.50
C GLU A 244 -4.58 -7.63 6.70
N ASN A 245 -3.59 -7.36 5.83
CA ASN A 245 -2.25 -7.91 5.98
C ASN A 245 -1.54 -7.48 7.27
N GLU A 246 -1.63 -6.21 7.66
CA GLU A 246 -1.07 -5.72 8.92
C GLU A 246 -1.78 -6.32 10.14
N ALA A 247 -3.09 -6.51 10.05
CA ALA A 247 -3.88 -7.15 11.11
C ALA A 247 -3.49 -8.62 11.33
N ILE A 248 -3.27 -9.35 10.24
CA ILE A 248 -2.83 -10.75 10.31
C ILE A 248 -1.43 -10.84 10.91
N LEU A 249 -0.49 -10.01 10.43
CA LEU A 249 0.86 -9.93 10.99
C LEU A 249 0.85 -9.52 12.46
N ALA A 250 0.06 -8.50 12.83
CA ALA A 250 -0.06 -8.06 14.23
C ALA A 250 -0.57 -9.19 15.14
N LYS A 251 -1.55 -9.97 14.66
CA LYS A 251 -2.08 -11.13 15.39
C LYS A 251 -1.03 -12.23 15.57
N GLU A 252 -0.22 -12.51 14.55
CA GLU A 252 0.88 -13.47 14.62
C GLU A 252 1.94 -13.01 15.64
N TYR A 253 2.38 -11.76 15.57
CA TYR A 253 3.34 -11.19 16.54
C TYR A 253 2.83 -11.13 17.97
N ALA A 254 1.53 -10.94 18.15
CA ALA A 254 0.91 -10.89 19.49
C ALA A 254 0.54 -12.28 20.02
N GLU A 255 1.03 -13.37 19.41
CA GLU A 255 0.84 -14.76 19.87
C GLU A 255 -0.63 -15.10 20.20
N GLY A 256 -1.56 -14.59 19.40
CA GLY A 256 -2.99 -14.82 19.56
C GLY A 256 -3.69 -13.97 20.62
N GLU A 257 -3.06 -12.91 21.13
CA GLU A 257 -3.68 -11.92 22.02
C GLU A 257 -4.58 -10.90 21.30
N LEU A 258 -4.78 -11.08 20.00
CA LEU A 258 -5.61 -10.22 19.16
C LEU A 258 -6.59 -11.05 18.36
N GLU A 259 -7.75 -10.44 18.07
CA GLU A 259 -8.78 -10.96 17.17
C GLU A 259 -9.03 -9.96 16.05
N ILE A 260 -9.38 -10.48 14.87
CA ILE A 260 -9.69 -9.68 13.69
C ILE A 260 -11.19 -9.79 13.44
N ILE A 261 -11.84 -8.64 13.40
CA ILE A 261 -13.25 -8.50 13.01
C ILE A 261 -13.27 -8.02 11.55
N VAL A 262 -13.80 -8.84 10.67
CA VAL A 262 -14.02 -8.48 9.27
C VAL A 262 -15.40 -7.86 9.16
N PRO A 263 -15.51 -6.58 8.77
CA PRO A 263 -16.78 -5.91 8.61
C PRO A 263 -17.59 -6.51 7.45
N GLU A 264 -18.92 -6.39 7.48
CA GLU A 264 -19.81 -6.87 6.41
C GLU A 264 -19.61 -6.14 5.07
N ILE A 265 -19.16 -4.87 5.13
CA ILE A 265 -18.75 -4.06 3.97
C ILE A 265 -17.53 -3.22 4.33
N THR A 266 -16.60 -3.12 3.40
CA THR A 266 -15.38 -2.33 3.55
C THR A 266 -14.83 -1.92 2.18
N VAL A 267 -13.79 -1.07 2.17
CA VAL A 267 -13.17 -0.63 0.92
C VAL A 267 -12.23 -1.68 0.34
N LYS A 268 -12.27 -1.86 -0.97
CA LYS A 268 -11.24 -2.59 -1.72
C LYS A 268 -10.01 -1.69 -1.84
N ALA A 269 -8.99 -2.00 -1.06
CA ALA A 269 -7.73 -1.29 -1.16
C ALA A 269 -6.92 -1.82 -2.34
N GLU A 270 -6.60 -0.95 -3.30
CA GLU A 270 -5.94 -1.24 -4.56
C GLU A 270 -4.62 -0.45 -4.66
N PRO A 271 -3.53 -0.93 -4.00
CA PRO A 271 -2.24 -0.24 -4.05
C PRO A 271 -1.56 -0.45 -5.41
N PRO A 272 -1.32 0.63 -6.15
CA PRO A 272 -0.75 0.54 -7.48
C PRO A 272 0.77 0.56 -7.49
N VAL A 273 1.32 0.16 -8.64
CA VAL A 273 2.76 0.19 -8.92
C VAL A 273 3.04 0.90 -10.24
N ALA A 274 4.18 1.57 -10.36
CA ALA A 274 4.57 2.25 -11.60
C ALA A 274 6.08 2.38 -11.75
N VAL A 275 6.55 2.37 -13.00
CA VAL A 275 7.90 2.76 -13.40
C VAL A 275 8.01 4.28 -13.39
N VAL A 276 9.12 4.82 -12.89
CA VAL A 276 9.42 6.25 -12.90
C VAL A 276 10.21 6.61 -14.16
N ASP A 277 9.51 6.95 -15.23
CA ASP A 277 10.04 7.03 -16.60
C ASP A 277 11.36 7.80 -16.73
N LYS A 278 11.42 9.05 -16.25
CA LYS A 278 12.62 9.89 -16.38
C LYS A 278 13.82 9.35 -15.60
N ILE A 279 13.59 8.59 -14.56
CA ILE A 279 14.66 8.00 -13.75
C ILE A 279 15.23 6.78 -14.46
N VAL A 280 14.37 5.84 -14.88
CA VAL A 280 14.83 4.61 -15.55
C VAL A 280 15.53 4.90 -16.88
N ASP A 281 15.07 5.92 -17.63
CA ASP A 281 15.73 6.34 -18.88
C ASP A 281 17.12 6.91 -18.63
N ARG A 282 17.27 7.77 -17.61
CA ARG A 282 18.55 8.33 -17.22
C ARG A 282 19.53 7.28 -16.70
N ARG A 283 19.01 6.29 -15.95
CA ARG A 283 19.82 5.22 -15.34
C ARG A 283 20.06 4.04 -16.28
N GLY A 284 19.34 3.93 -17.39
CA GLY A 284 19.38 2.77 -18.30
C GLY A 284 18.83 1.50 -17.68
N THR A 285 17.80 1.61 -16.82
CA THR A 285 17.23 0.50 -16.04
C THR A 285 15.79 0.16 -16.43
N ARG A 286 15.26 0.75 -17.52
CA ARG A 286 13.84 0.61 -17.92
C ARG A 286 13.43 -0.84 -18.11
N ASP A 287 14.20 -1.63 -18.84
CA ASP A 287 13.92 -3.05 -19.09
C ASP A 287 13.82 -3.86 -17.79
N LEU A 288 14.74 -3.63 -16.87
CA LEU A 288 14.77 -4.28 -15.56
C LEU A 288 13.59 -3.82 -14.67
N ALA A 289 13.31 -2.53 -14.62
CA ALA A 289 12.20 -1.98 -13.85
C ALA A 289 10.83 -2.46 -14.36
N GLU A 290 10.64 -2.49 -15.69
CA GLU A 290 9.42 -3.04 -16.28
C GLU A 290 9.25 -4.54 -16.02
N ALA A 291 10.34 -5.32 -16.16
CA ALA A 291 10.31 -6.74 -15.87
C ALA A 291 10.01 -7.01 -14.39
N TYR A 292 10.59 -6.21 -13.48
CA TYR A 292 10.31 -6.28 -12.05
C TYR A 292 8.83 -6.09 -11.75
N LEU A 293 8.15 -5.10 -12.33
CA LEU A 293 6.74 -4.89 -12.10
C LEU A 293 5.85 -5.92 -12.81
N LYS A 294 6.23 -6.38 -14.01
CA LYS A 294 5.48 -7.42 -14.75
C LYS A 294 5.51 -8.77 -14.02
N TYR A 295 6.63 -9.13 -13.40
CA TYR A 295 6.76 -10.36 -12.64
C TYR A 295 5.79 -10.44 -11.47
N MET A 296 5.31 -9.31 -10.91
CA MET A 296 4.29 -9.31 -9.86
C MET A 296 2.98 -9.99 -10.27
N TYR A 297 2.72 -10.14 -11.57
CA TYR A 297 1.52 -10.78 -12.10
C TYR A 297 1.73 -12.26 -12.46
N GLU A 298 2.95 -12.79 -12.31
CA GLU A 298 3.24 -14.21 -12.54
C GLU A 298 2.77 -15.07 -11.35
N PRO A 299 2.41 -16.35 -11.59
CA PRO A 299 1.87 -17.23 -10.55
C PRO A 299 2.76 -17.35 -9.32
N GLU A 300 4.08 -17.45 -9.49
CA GLU A 300 5.04 -17.53 -8.40
C GLU A 300 5.03 -16.28 -7.53
N ALA A 301 5.04 -15.09 -8.15
CA ALA A 301 4.96 -13.81 -7.45
C ALA A 301 3.61 -13.62 -6.75
N GLN A 302 2.52 -14.05 -7.38
CA GLN A 302 1.19 -14.01 -6.77
C GLN A 302 1.07 -14.94 -5.55
N ASP A 303 1.78 -16.07 -5.55
CA ASP A 303 1.88 -16.95 -4.39
C ASP A 303 2.64 -16.28 -3.23
N ILE A 304 3.74 -15.57 -3.53
CA ILE A 304 4.47 -14.75 -2.55
C ILE A 304 3.56 -13.65 -1.98
N ILE A 305 2.82 -12.94 -2.83
CA ILE A 305 1.85 -11.91 -2.46
C ILE A 305 0.82 -12.48 -1.48
N ALA A 306 0.25 -13.65 -1.78
CA ALA A 306 -0.74 -14.29 -0.92
C ALA A 306 -0.14 -14.75 0.42
N ARG A 307 1.11 -15.27 0.44
CA ARG A 307 1.81 -15.61 1.69
C ARG A 307 2.06 -14.36 2.54
N ALA A 308 2.39 -13.23 1.92
CA ALA A 308 2.55 -11.94 2.59
C ALA A 308 1.22 -11.27 3.00
N HIS A 309 0.12 -12.02 3.00
CA HIS A 309 -1.22 -11.63 3.45
C HIS A 309 -1.92 -10.55 2.59
N TYR A 310 -1.50 -10.40 1.32
CA TYR A 310 -2.25 -9.62 0.34
C TYR A 310 -3.13 -10.52 -0.51
N ARG A 311 -4.28 -10.02 -0.94
CA ARG A 311 -5.22 -10.73 -1.80
C ARG A 311 -4.68 -10.75 -3.23
N PRO A 312 -4.31 -11.93 -3.78
CA PRO A 312 -3.74 -12.02 -5.11
C PRO A 312 -4.77 -11.71 -6.19
N CYS A 313 -4.30 -11.27 -7.36
CA CYS A 313 -5.17 -10.92 -8.49
C CYS A 313 -5.40 -12.09 -9.46
N LEU A 314 -4.57 -13.14 -9.44
CA LEU A 314 -4.77 -14.32 -10.27
C LEU A 314 -5.83 -15.25 -9.64
N PRO A 315 -6.90 -15.62 -10.40
CA PRO A 315 -8.00 -16.42 -9.84
C PRO A 315 -7.57 -17.77 -9.25
N GLU A 316 -6.65 -18.47 -9.90
CA GLU A 316 -6.14 -19.77 -9.43
C GLU A 316 -5.36 -19.65 -8.12
N VAL A 317 -4.61 -18.54 -7.93
CA VAL A 317 -3.91 -18.29 -6.67
C VAL A 317 -4.90 -17.81 -5.60
N ALA A 318 -5.86 -16.97 -5.97
CA ALA A 318 -6.91 -16.52 -5.05
C ALA A 318 -7.72 -17.72 -4.51
N GLU A 319 -8.08 -18.68 -5.36
CA GLU A 319 -8.78 -19.90 -4.92
C GLU A 319 -7.93 -20.76 -3.97
N LYS A 320 -6.61 -20.90 -4.24
CA LYS A 320 -5.68 -21.62 -3.35
C LYS A 320 -5.63 -21.04 -1.94
N TYR A 321 -5.79 -19.72 -1.81
CA TYR A 321 -5.70 -19.00 -0.54
C TYR A 321 -7.05 -18.50 -0.02
N ARG A 322 -8.18 -18.98 -0.56
CA ARG A 322 -9.54 -18.52 -0.19
C ARG A 322 -9.81 -18.52 1.32
N ASP A 323 -9.38 -19.59 2.00
CA ASP A 323 -9.61 -19.73 3.44
C ASP A 323 -8.84 -18.72 4.30
N LYS A 324 -7.80 -18.08 3.72
CA LYS A 324 -7.00 -17.05 4.39
C LYS A 324 -7.68 -15.69 4.37
N PHE A 325 -8.52 -15.44 3.38
CA PHE A 325 -9.14 -14.13 3.13
C PHE A 325 -10.66 -14.25 3.24
N PRO A 326 -11.24 -13.94 4.40
CA PRO A 326 -12.69 -14.00 4.59
C PRO A 326 -13.44 -13.14 3.57
N GLU A 327 -14.57 -13.63 3.11
CA GLU A 327 -15.45 -12.90 2.23
C GLU A 327 -16.06 -11.69 2.96
N THR A 328 -16.11 -10.57 2.27
CA THR A 328 -16.79 -9.34 2.70
C THR A 328 -17.22 -8.58 1.45
N ARG A 329 -18.27 -7.77 1.58
CA ARG A 329 -18.69 -6.89 0.50
C ARG A 329 -17.70 -5.74 0.35
N LEU A 330 -17.14 -5.57 -0.86
CA LEU A 330 -16.14 -4.56 -1.16
C LEU A 330 -16.70 -3.49 -2.08
N PHE A 331 -16.40 -2.23 -1.80
CA PHE A 331 -16.61 -1.11 -2.72
C PHE A 331 -15.27 -0.50 -3.13
N THR A 332 -15.21 0.14 -4.29
CA THR A 332 -14.01 0.83 -4.78
C THR A 332 -14.06 2.33 -4.48
N VAL A 333 -12.90 2.99 -4.51
CA VAL A 333 -12.83 4.46 -4.39
C VAL A 333 -13.45 5.13 -5.61
N ASP A 334 -13.36 4.50 -6.77
CA ASP A 334 -13.95 5.03 -8.00
C ASP A 334 -15.48 5.05 -7.91
N ASP A 335 -16.10 3.96 -7.46
CA ASP A 335 -17.57 3.85 -7.36
C ASP A 335 -18.18 4.82 -6.34
N VAL A 336 -17.51 4.98 -5.18
CA VAL A 336 -18.09 5.71 -4.04
C VAL A 336 -17.65 7.17 -3.99
N PHE A 337 -16.41 7.46 -4.40
CA PHE A 337 -15.82 8.79 -4.26
C PHE A 337 -15.49 9.47 -5.59
N GLY A 338 -15.76 8.82 -6.72
CA GLY A 338 -15.39 9.34 -8.04
C GLY A 338 -13.87 9.40 -8.26
N GLY A 339 -13.17 8.45 -7.69
CA GLY A 339 -11.72 8.28 -7.82
C GLY A 339 -10.88 9.04 -6.81
N TRP A 340 -9.58 8.69 -6.79
CA TRP A 340 -8.63 9.22 -5.81
C TRP A 340 -8.42 10.72 -5.86
N LEU A 341 -8.46 11.34 -7.05
CA LEU A 341 -8.31 12.80 -7.18
C LEU A 341 -9.47 13.53 -6.49
N ASN A 342 -10.68 13.04 -6.66
CA ASN A 342 -11.86 13.60 -6.01
C ASN A 342 -11.87 13.34 -4.49
N ALA A 343 -11.57 12.11 -4.06
CA ALA A 343 -11.45 11.75 -2.66
C ALA A 343 -10.41 12.62 -1.94
N GLN A 344 -9.24 12.82 -2.55
CA GLN A 344 -8.19 13.68 -2.01
C GLN A 344 -8.64 15.13 -1.87
N ARG A 345 -9.23 15.69 -2.93
CA ARG A 345 -9.70 17.08 -2.95
C ARG A 345 -10.76 17.35 -1.89
N THR A 346 -11.71 16.44 -1.75
CA THR A 346 -12.84 16.58 -0.84
C THR A 346 -12.46 16.34 0.60
N HIS A 347 -11.70 15.27 0.86
CA HIS A 347 -11.50 14.81 2.24
C HIS A 347 -10.15 15.17 2.82
N PHE A 348 -9.05 15.15 2.03
CA PHE A 348 -7.70 15.13 2.58
C PHE A 348 -6.83 16.36 2.25
N ASN A 349 -7.23 17.22 1.31
CA ASN A 349 -6.54 18.49 1.10
C ASN A 349 -6.62 19.37 2.35
N SER A 350 -5.77 20.38 2.43
CA SER A 350 -5.81 21.35 3.52
C SER A 350 -7.19 22.01 3.59
N GLY A 351 -7.82 21.98 4.77
CA GLY A 351 -9.19 22.46 4.97
C GLY A 351 -10.29 21.52 4.45
N GLY A 352 -9.94 20.32 3.99
CA GLY A 352 -10.89 19.29 3.58
C GLY A 352 -11.73 18.75 4.73
N VAL A 353 -12.67 17.85 4.42
CA VAL A 353 -13.67 17.35 5.39
C VAL A 353 -13.01 16.71 6.62
N PHE A 354 -11.88 16.01 6.44
CA PHE A 354 -11.13 15.45 7.57
C PHE A 354 -10.65 16.53 8.55
N ASP A 355 -10.04 17.60 8.04
CA ASP A 355 -9.54 18.71 8.88
C ASP A 355 -10.71 19.38 9.64
N GLN A 356 -11.83 19.62 8.95
CA GLN A 356 -13.03 20.21 9.55
C GLN A 356 -13.58 19.35 10.71
N ILE A 357 -13.67 18.02 10.51
CA ILE A 357 -14.13 17.09 11.55
C ILE A 357 -13.19 17.11 12.76
N VAL A 358 -11.88 17.09 12.53
CA VAL A 358 -10.89 17.14 13.62
C VAL A 358 -11.00 18.44 14.41
N GLU A 359 -11.11 19.58 13.72
CA GLU A 359 -11.27 20.89 14.37
C GLU A 359 -12.58 20.98 15.19
N GLU A 360 -13.68 20.45 14.66
CA GLU A 360 -14.96 20.40 15.39
C GLU A 360 -14.85 19.56 16.65
N ASN A 361 -14.27 18.35 16.56
CA ASN A 361 -14.08 17.48 17.72
C ASN A 361 -13.18 18.12 18.80
N LEU A 362 -12.15 18.87 18.38
CA LEU A 362 -11.30 19.61 19.33
C LEU A 362 -12.05 20.74 20.05
N ARG A 363 -12.97 21.43 19.36
CA ARG A 363 -13.80 22.50 19.98
C ARG A 363 -14.86 21.94 20.93
N GLU A 364 -15.43 20.77 20.60
CA GLU A 364 -16.48 20.13 21.42
C GLU A 364 -15.91 19.38 22.63
N GLY A 365 -14.64 18.98 22.61
CA GLY A 365 -13.93 18.33 23.70
C GLY A 365 -13.28 19.26 24.72
N GLN A 366 -13.36 20.58 24.49
CA GLN A 366 -12.97 21.66 25.42
C GLN A 366 -14.16 22.14 26.24
#